data_fb29a7ed42f96153f3f7eab76929cc43
#
_entry.id   fb29a7ed42f96153f3f7eab76929cc43
#
_cell.length_a   1.000
_cell.length_b   1.000
_cell.length_c   1.000
_cell.angle_alpha   90.00
_cell.angle_beta   90.00
_cell.angle_gamma   90.00
#
_symmetry.space_group_name_H-M   'P 1'
#
loop_
_entity.id
_entity.type
_entity.pdbx_description
1 polymer ?
#
loop_
_entity_poly.entity_id
_entity_poly.type
_entity_poly.pdbx_seq_one_letter_code
_entity_poly.pdbx_strand_id
1 'polypeptide(L)'
;RYLSINYNINNIYQINDTRFLQTSLGANLDLMLFEKQPAPTPFNTDRLLMSFHIKLGYGMKFQNRLFIIPTLESPILNLKQWESGKSTYGIMNSRYRPLLLKVRILWLKRPDRSDCPPVYLNPEDKSRYDRNYMQ
;
A
#
# COMPACT_ATOMS: atom_id res chain seq x y z
N ARG A 1 -20.07 -10.34 -4.56
CA ARG A 1 -19.28 -9.09 -4.81
C ARG A 1 -19.10 -8.37 -3.50
N TYR A 2 -17.89 -7.86 -3.26
CA TYR A 2 -17.52 -7.14 -2.05
C TYR A 2 -17.16 -5.71 -2.38
N LEU A 3 -17.53 -4.80 -1.47
CA LEU A 3 -16.97 -3.46 -1.36
C LEU A 3 -15.93 -3.49 -0.27
N SER A 4 -14.68 -3.17 -0.60
CA SER A 4 -13.56 -3.22 0.34
C SER A 4 -13.02 -1.83 0.60
N ILE A 5 -12.96 -1.46 1.87
CA ILE A 5 -12.28 -0.27 2.34
C ILE A 5 -11.02 -0.72 3.08
N ASN A 6 -9.89 -0.16 2.68
CA ASN A 6 -8.59 -0.53 3.21
C ASN A 6 -7.87 0.72 3.74
N TYR A 7 -7.57 0.73 5.01
CA TYR A 7 -6.81 1.79 5.66
C TYR A 7 -5.46 1.26 6.14
N ASN A 8 -4.36 1.96 5.81
CA ASN A 8 -3.02 1.53 6.17
C ASN A 8 -2.19 2.68 6.69
N ILE A 9 -1.48 2.43 7.78
CA ILE A 9 -0.43 3.28 8.30
C ILE A 9 0.89 2.65 7.87
N ASN A 10 1.67 3.39 7.10
CA ASN A 10 2.94 2.92 6.54
C ASN A 10 4.10 3.59 7.26
N ASN A 11 5.08 2.78 7.65
CA ASN A 11 6.37 3.24 8.13
C ASN A 11 7.45 2.80 7.14
N ILE A 12 8.29 3.75 6.72
CA ILE A 12 9.35 3.50 5.73
C ILE A 12 10.69 3.70 6.43
N TYR A 13 11.51 2.66 6.40
CA TYR A 13 12.85 2.66 6.94
C TYR A 13 13.86 2.61 5.79
N GLN A 14 14.58 3.70 5.57
CA GLN A 14 15.59 3.77 4.53
C GLN A 14 16.84 3.00 4.97
N ILE A 15 17.25 2.01 4.19
CA ILE A 15 18.48 1.23 4.44
C ILE A 15 19.66 1.89 3.71
N ASN A 16 19.44 2.20 2.42
CA ASN A 16 20.42 2.85 1.55
C ASN A 16 19.68 3.77 0.56
N ASP A 17 20.42 4.54 -0.25
CA ASP A 17 19.85 5.45 -1.26
C ASP A 17 18.97 4.74 -2.31
N THR A 18 19.13 3.43 -2.45
CA THR A 18 18.41 2.62 -3.44
C THR A 18 17.46 1.59 -2.82
N ARG A 19 17.50 1.40 -1.49
CA ARG A 19 16.74 0.33 -0.81
C ARG A 19 16.09 0.83 0.46
N PHE A 20 14.85 0.40 0.70
CA PHE A 20 14.12 0.71 1.92
C PHE A 20 13.24 -0.46 2.35
N LEU A 21 12.99 -0.54 3.64
CA LEU A 21 12.03 -1.47 4.23
C LEU A 21 10.73 -0.71 4.49
N GLN A 22 9.62 -1.27 4.09
CA GLN A 22 8.29 -0.76 4.39
C GLN A 22 7.58 -1.70 5.35
N THR A 23 7.16 -1.18 6.49
CA THR A 23 6.26 -1.89 7.41
C THR A 23 4.93 -1.17 7.43
N SER A 24 3.83 -1.90 7.48
CA SER A 24 2.50 -1.30 7.51
C SER A 24 1.59 -2.08 8.43
N LEU A 25 0.79 -1.34 9.18
CA LEU A 25 -0.36 -1.86 9.91
C LEU A 25 -1.61 -1.33 9.24
N GLY A 26 -2.58 -2.19 9.00
CA GLY A 26 -3.80 -1.78 8.34
C GLY A 26 -5.03 -2.52 8.82
N ALA A 27 -6.18 -1.94 8.47
CA ALA A 27 -7.50 -2.52 8.70
C ALA A 27 -8.22 -2.64 7.35
N ASN A 28 -8.82 -3.81 7.12
CA ASN A 28 -9.72 -4.07 6.00
C ASN A 28 -11.13 -4.18 6.52
N LEU A 29 -12.03 -3.51 5.84
CA LEU A 29 -13.46 -3.63 6.02
C LEU A 29 -14.06 -4.09 4.68
N ASP A 30 -14.54 -5.30 4.63
CA ASP A 30 -15.14 -5.89 3.43
C ASP A 30 -16.64 -6.06 3.65
N LEU A 31 -17.45 -5.34 2.88
CA LEU A 31 -18.90 -5.43 2.88
C LEU A 31 -19.36 -6.27 1.69
N MET A 32 -20.08 -7.35 1.95
CA MET A 32 -20.68 -8.18 0.91
C MET A 32 -21.94 -7.49 0.37
N LEU A 33 -21.93 -7.10 -0.89
CA LEU A 33 -23.05 -6.45 -1.57
C LEU A 33 -24.02 -7.47 -2.17
N PHE A 34 -23.49 -8.47 -2.86
CA PHE A 34 -24.30 -9.47 -3.55
C PHE A 34 -23.66 -10.87 -3.43
N GLU A 35 -24.47 -11.83 -3.08
CA GLU A 35 -24.14 -13.25 -3.08
C GLU A 35 -24.98 -13.95 -4.16
N LYS A 36 -24.29 -14.58 -5.14
CA LYS A 36 -24.90 -15.54 -6.03
C LYS A 36 -24.48 -16.93 -5.55
N GLN A 37 -25.29 -17.56 -4.73
CA GLN A 37 -25.05 -18.93 -4.33
C GLN A 37 -25.95 -19.90 -5.08
N PRO A 38 -25.41 -20.99 -5.62
CA PRO A 38 -26.21 -22.05 -6.24
C PRO A 38 -26.92 -22.96 -5.22
N ALA A 39 -26.56 -22.88 -3.93
CA ALA A 39 -27.17 -23.66 -2.86
C ALA A 39 -27.25 -22.86 -1.55
N PRO A 40 -28.29 -23.04 -0.72
CA PRO A 40 -28.38 -22.42 0.57
C PRO A 40 -27.25 -22.93 1.48
N THR A 41 -26.37 -22.02 1.91
CA THR A 41 -25.39 -22.35 2.94
C THR A 41 -26.09 -22.50 4.28
N PRO A 42 -25.81 -23.56 5.05
CA PRO A 42 -26.45 -23.79 6.33
C PRO A 42 -26.00 -22.85 7.45
N PHE A 43 -25.11 -21.89 7.16
CA PHE A 43 -24.53 -20.99 8.15
C PHE A 43 -24.91 -19.54 7.87
N ASN A 44 -25.21 -18.82 8.96
CA ASN A 44 -25.45 -17.40 8.95
C ASN A 44 -24.15 -16.68 8.52
N THR A 45 -24.03 -16.33 7.25
CA THR A 45 -22.87 -15.64 6.70
C THR A 45 -22.95 -14.17 7.07
N ASP A 46 -22.00 -13.69 7.86
CA ASP A 46 -21.90 -12.27 8.17
C ASP A 46 -21.55 -11.49 6.90
N ARG A 47 -22.35 -10.48 6.60
CA ARG A 47 -22.13 -9.60 5.43
C ARG A 47 -20.95 -8.65 5.60
N LEU A 48 -20.47 -8.47 6.82
CA LEU A 48 -19.39 -7.56 7.16
C LEU A 48 -18.21 -8.36 7.68
N LEU A 49 -17.06 -8.24 7.01
CA LEU A 49 -15.78 -8.80 7.43
C LEU A 49 -14.87 -7.67 7.87
N MET A 50 -14.23 -7.84 9.00
CA MET A 50 -13.28 -6.86 9.53
C MET A 50 -12.01 -7.57 9.97
N SER A 51 -10.88 -7.18 9.39
CA SER A 51 -9.57 -7.76 9.72
C SER A 51 -8.50 -6.69 9.84
N PHE A 52 -7.60 -6.91 10.80
CA PHE A 52 -6.34 -6.18 10.90
C PHE A 52 -5.22 -7.01 10.29
N HIS A 53 -4.35 -6.35 9.55
CA HIS A 53 -3.25 -7.01 8.85
C HIS A 53 -1.94 -6.25 9.03
N ILE A 54 -0.85 -7.00 8.99
CA ILE A 54 0.51 -6.48 8.90
C ILE A 54 1.05 -6.70 7.50
N LYS A 55 1.82 -5.73 7.02
CA LYS A 55 2.52 -5.80 5.74
C LYS A 55 3.99 -5.57 5.95
N LEU A 56 4.80 -6.35 5.28
CA LEU A 56 6.24 -6.18 5.17
C LEU A 56 6.59 -6.03 3.70
N GLY A 57 7.21 -4.94 3.33
CA GLY A 57 7.63 -4.64 1.97
C GLY A 57 9.11 -4.32 1.91
N TYR A 58 9.76 -4.75 0.84
CA TYR A 58 11.13 -4.40 0.54
C TYR A 58 11.18 -3.60 -0.74
N GLY A 59 11.51 -2.31 -0.63
CA GLY A 59 11.56 -1.40 -1.77
C GLY A 59 12.93 -1.34 -2.39
N MET A 60 12.95 -1.47 -3.71
CA MET A 60 14.14 -1.32 -4.54
C MET A 60 13.93 -0.20 -5.54
N LYS A 61 14.85 0.76 -5.58
CA LYS A 61 14.87 1.86 -6.54
C LYS A 61 15.76 1.49 -7.72
N PHE A 62 15.19 1.48 -8.91
CA PHE A 62 15.89 1.29 -10.17
C PHE A 62 15.92 2.59 -10.97
N GLN A 63 17.07 2.94 -11.54
CA GLN A 63 17.22 4.06 -12.49
C GLN A 63 16.47 5.34 -12.08
N ASN A 64 16.75 5.86 -10.91
CA ASN A 64 16.22 7.12 -10.35
C ASN A 64 14.70 7.33 -10.32
N ARG A 65 13.88 6.44 -10.96
CA ARG A 65 12.43 6.66 -11.10
C ARG A 65 11.55 5.46 -10.93
N LEU A 66 12.08 4.28 -11.13
CA LEU A 66 11.33 3.03 -11.02
C LEU A 66 11.55 2.45 -9.63
N PHE A 67 10.46 2.20 -8.93
CA PHE A 67 10.47 1.51 -7.65
C PHE A 67 9.70 0.21 -7.78
N ILE A 68 10.30 -0.87 -7.34
CA ILE A 68 9.66 -2.18 -7.24
C ILE A 68 9.61 -2.55 -5.77
N ILE A 69 8.40 -2.81 -5.27
CA ILE A 69 8.15 -3.06 -3.85
C ILE A 69 7.38 -4.37 -3.72
N PRO A 70 8.07 -5.52 -3.65
CA PRO A 70 7.44 -6.75 -3.19
C PRO A 70 6.99 -6.59 -1.74
N THR A 71 5.77 -6.97 -1.46
CA THR A 71 5.13 -6.81 -0.16
C THR A 71 4.42 -8.08 0.23
N LEU A 72 4.69 -8.54 1.44
CA LEU A 72 4.03 -9.66 2.08
C LEU A 72 3.00 -9.13 3.07
N GLU A 73 1.76 -9.59 2.96
CA GLU A 73 0.67 -9.17 3.84
C GLU A 73 0.06 -10.39 4.51
N SER A 74 -0.12 -10.32 5.82
CA SER A 74 -0.80 -11.36 6.61
C SER A 74 -1.79 -10.73 7.58
N PRO A 75 -3.00 -11.29 7.72
CA PRO A 75 -3.91 -10.90 8.77
C PRO A 75 -3.36 -11.32 10.13
N ILE A 76 -3.53 -10.45 11.14
CA ILE A 76 -3.15 -10.71 12.53
C ILE A 76 -4.38 -10.97 13.36
N LEU A 77 -5.42 -10.17 13.16
CA LEU A 77 -6.64 -10.21 13.93
C LEU A 77 -7.84 -10.11 13.01
N ASN A 78 -8.68 -11.14 13.03
CA ASN A 78 -9.98 -11.12 12.38
C ASN A 78 -11.04 -10.86 13.44
N LEU A 79 -11.62 -9.66 13.45
CA LEU A 79 -12.67 -9.31 14.40
C LEU A 79 -13.99 -9.97 14.05
N LYS A 80 -14.26 -10.11 12.75
CA LYS A 80 -15.47 -10.74 12.25
C LYS A 80 -15.11 -11.63 11.07
N GLN A 81 -15.34 -12.92 11.21
CA GLN A 81 -15.09 -13.91 10.16
C GLN A 81 -16.38 -14.30 9.46
N TRP A 82 -16.24 -14.72 8.22
CA TRP A 82 -17.33 -15.18 7.37
C TRP A 82 -18.17 -16.32 7.98
N GLU A 83 -17.54 -17.31 8.60
CA GLU A 83 -18.20 -18.58 8.95
C GLU A 83 -18.76 -18.68 10.37
N SER A 84 -18.29 -17.89 11.31
CA SER A 84 -18.64 -18.12 12.71
C SER A 84 -18.87 -16.87 13.56
N GLY A 85 -18.68 -15.67 13.02
CA GLY A 85 -18.77 -14.43 13.79
C GLY A 85 -17.80 -14.32 14.96
N LYS A 86 -16.91 -15.29 15.16
CA LYS A 86 -15.93 -15.31 16.25
C LYS A 86 -14.66 -14.58 15.84
N SER A 87 -14.15 -13.75 16.71
CA SER A 87 -12.85 -13.14 16.52
C SER A 87 -11.74 -14.17 16.65
N THR A 88 -10.76 -14.12 15.76
CA THR A 88 -9.56 -14.99 15.83
C THR A 88 -8.31 -14.16 15.80
N TYR A 89 -7.38 -14.50 16.68
CA TYR A 89 -6.07 -13.88 16.77
C TYR A 89 -5.00 -14.88 16.31
N GLY A 90 -4.09 -14.42 15.47
CA GLY A 90 -2.94 -15.20 15.02
C GLY A 90 -2.46 -14.80 13.63
N ILE A 91 -1.18 -14.97 13.38
CA ILE A 91 -0.57 -14.77 12.07
C ILE A 91 -1.03 -15.90 11.16
N MET A 92 -1.39 -15.58 9.91
CA MET A 92 -1.91 -16.53 8.91
C MET A 92 -3.24 -17.22 9.29
N ASN A 93 -3.97 -16.66 10.23
CA ASN A 93 -5.20 -17.28 10.76
C ASN A 93 -6.46 -16.90 9.96
N SER A 94 -6.34 -16.76 8.65
CA SER A 94 -7.49 -16.57 7.77
C SER A 94 -7.55 -17.68 6.75
N ARG A 95 -8.67 -18.39 6.69
CA ARG A 95 -8.90 -19.43 5.67
C ARG A 95 -8.92 -18.87 4.25
N TYR A 96 -9.30 -17.60 4.10
CA TYR A 96 -9.48 -17.00 2.78
C TYR A 96 -8.23 -16.24 2.28
N ARG A 97 -7.47 -15.63 3.18
CA ARG A 97 -6.31 -14.81 2.82
C ARG A 97 -5.19 -14.95 3.86
N PRO A 98 -4.62 -16.15 4.03
CA PRO A 98 -3.62 -16.39 5.08
C PRO A 98 -2.33 -15.60 4.80
N LEU A 99 -1.98 -15.47 3.52
CA LEU A 99 -0.79 -14.78 3.09
C LEU A 99 -1.01 -14.21 1.69
N LEU A 100 -0.74 -12.92 1.52
CA LEU A 100 -0.84 -12.24 0.24
C LEU A 100 0.53 -11.71 -0.16
N LEU A 101 1.01 -12.15 -1.32
CA LEU A 101 2.18 -11.57 -1.97
C LEU A 101 1.71 -10.54 -2.99
N LYS A 102 2.15 -9.29 -2.84
CA LYS A 102 1.86 -8.20 -3.75
C LYS A 102 3.15 -7.60 -4.28
N VAL A 103 3.18 -7.24 -5.55
CA VAL A 103 4.27 -6.48 -6.14
C VAL A 103 3.73 -5.14 -6.59
N ARG A 104 4.26 -4.06 -6.03
CA ARG A 104 3.91 -2.69 -6.42
C ARG A 104 5.03 -2.13 -7.26
N ILE A 105 4.67 -1.61 -8.43
CA ILE A 105 5.58 -0.92 -9.33
C ILE A 105 5.16 0.54 -9.35
N LEU A 106 6.07 1.43 -8.95
CA LEU A 106 5.85 2.87 -8.98
C LEU A 106 6.81 3.50 -9.98
N TRP A 107 6.24 4.24 -10.92
CA TRP A 107 7.00 5.03 -11.87
C TRP A 107 6.78 6.50 -11.59
N LEU A 108 7.85 7.20 -11.18
CA LEU A 108 7.79 8.63 -10.92
C LEU A 108 7.96 9.41 -12.24
N LYS A 109 6.96 10.22 -12.56
CA LYS A 109 7.08 11.19 -13.65
C LYS A 109 8.13 12.25 -13.29
N ARG A 110 8.89 12.74 -14.27
CA ARG A 110 9.76 13.93 -14.06
C ARG A 110 8.85 15.09 -13.70
N PRO A 111 9.15 15.85 -12.63
CA PRO A 111 8.59 17.18 -12.53
C PRO A 111 9.04 17.95 -13.76
N ASP A 112 8.10 18.53 -14.48
CA ASP A 112 8.43 19.46 -15.54
C ASP A 112 9.17 20.64 -14.89
N ARG A 113 10.32 21.02 -15.47
CA ARG A 113 11.11 22.16 -14.96
C ARG A 113 10.33 23.47 -14.94
N SER A 114 9.23 23.54 -15.66
CA SER A 114 8.31 24.67 -15.70
C SER A 114 7.45 24.84 -14.44
N ASP A 115 7.27 23.77 -13.65
CA ASP A 115 6.35 23.78 -12.52
C ASP A 115 6.95 24.40 -11.24
N CYS A 116 8.26 24.55 -11.18
CA CYS A 116 8.94 25.25 -10.10
C CYS A 116 9.77 26.40 -10.70
N PRO A 117 9.26 27.63 -10.69
CA PRO A 117 10.07 28.79 -11.06
C PRO A 117 11.29 28.84 -10.13
N PRO A 118 12.49 29.05 -10.66
CA PRO A 118 13.69 29.11 -9.84
C PRO A 118 13.54 30.26 -8.84
N VAL A 119 13.68 29.96 -7.56
CA VAL A 119 13.70 30.98 -6.51
C VAL A 119 15.11 31.58 -6.46
N TYR A 120 15.24 32.80 -6.94
CA TYR A 120 16.50 33.54 -6.85
C TYR A 120 16.51 34.34 -5.57
N LEU A 121 17.46 34.06 -4.69
CA LEU A 121 17.68 34.83 -3.46
C LEU A 121 18.42 36.14 -3.75
N ASN A 122 19.27 36.16 -4.80
CA ASN A 122 20.05 37.31 -5.22
C ASN A 122 20.10 37.44 -6.75
N PRO A 123 20.25 38.69 -7.30
CA PRO A 123 20.37 38.89 -8.76
C PRO A 123 21.60 38.21 -9.38
N GLU A 124 22.65 37.96 -8.61
CA GLU A 124 23.83 37.20 -9.05
C GLU A 124 23.54 35.73 -9.30
N ASP A 125 22.67 35.12 -8.50
CA ASP A 125 22.28 33.72 -8.67
C ASP A 125 21.45 33.54 -9.94
N LYS A 126 20.63 34.51 -10.30
CA LYS A 126 19.91 34.55 -11.57
C LYS A 126 20.86 34.54 -12.75
N SER A 127 21.89 35.40 -12.72
CA SER A 127 22.85 35.50 -13.82
C SER A 127 23.74 34.26 -14.00
N ARG A 128 23.99 33.50 -12.92
CA ARG A 128 24.68 32.21 -12.96
C ARG A 128 23.77 31.11 -13.54
N TYR A 129 22.49 31.13 -13.16
CA TYR A 129 21.51 30.17 -13.67
C TYR A 129 21.32 30.34 -15.18
N ASP A 130 21.10 31.56 -15.64
CA ASP A 130 20.89 31.87 -17.06
C ASP A 130 22.10 31.46 -17.91
N ARG A 131 23.33 31.61 -17.41
CA ARG A 131 24.55 31.17 -18.08
C ARG A 131 24.68 29.65 -18.22
N ASN A 132 24.22 28.88 -17.23
CA ASN A 132 24.41 27.45 -17.19
C ASN A 132 23.30 26.64 -17.90
N TYR A 133 22.18 27.27 -18.20
CA TYR A 133 20.99 26.57 -18.71
C TYR A 133 20.45 27.08 -20.04
N MET A 134 21.02 28.19 -20.57
CA MET A 134 20.67 28.71 -21.89
C MET A 134 21.69 28.34 -22.99
N GLN A 135 22.67 27.45 -22.72
CA GLN A 135 23.57 26.89 -23.74
C GLN A 135 23.05 25.57 -24.28
#